data_d95d94f4c327f97467a979e0ece31ae1
#
_entry.id   d95d94f4c327f97467a979e0ece31ae1
#
_cell.length_a   1.000
_cell.length_b   1.000
_cell.length_c   1.000
_cell.angle_alpha   90.00
_cell.angle_beta   90.00
_cell.angle_gamma   90.00
#
_symmetry.space_group_name_H-M   'P 1'
#
loop_
_entity.id
_entity.type
_entity.pdbx_description
1 polymer ?
#
loop_
_entity_poly.entity_id
_entity_poly.type
_entity_poly.pdbx_seq_one_letter_code
_entity_poly.pdbx_strand_id
1 'polypeptide(L)'
;MSAAGDPRLNDFRRALDAVMIDLAQQIVRDGEGAQKFVTIRVSGAASARAARRIGLAIGNSPLVKTALAAGDANWGRIVMAVGKAGEKADRDRLGISVGGVRIAEKGGPVAGYDEAPVARHMAGRDIEIDIDLGIGKGRAEVWTCDLTHRYIDINGSYRS
;
A
#
# COMPACT_ATOMS: atom_id res chain seq x y z
N MET A 1 -20.23 -32.87 11.52
CA MET A 1 -19.30 -31.69 11.47
C MET A 1 -19.88 -30.71 10.45
N SER A 2 -20.08 -29.46 10.80
CA SER A 2 -20.56 -28.45 9.86
C SER A 2 -19.45 -28.15 8.83
N ALA A 3 -19.81 -28.02 7.54
CA ALA A 3 -18.87 -27.68 6.49
C ALA A 3 -18.30 -26.26 6.73
N ALA A 4 -17.07 -25.99 6.27
CA ALA A 4 -16.45 -24.67 6.41
C ALA A 4 -17.31 -23.52 5.79
N GLY A 5 -18.26 -23.82 4.89
CA GLY A 5 -19.21 -22.87 4.31
C GLY A 5 -20.54 -22.68 5.08
N ASP A 6 -20.70 -23.28 6.27
CA ASP A 6 -21.95 -23.22 7.02
C ASP A 6 -22.29 -21.76 7.43
N PRO A 7 -23.47 -21.22 7.06
CA PRO A 7 -23.89 -19.87 7.40
C PRO A 7 -23.92 -19.58 8.91
N ARG A 8 -24.13 -20.60 9.75
CA ARG A 8 -24.11 -20.48 11.21
C ARG A 8 -22.75 -20.05 11.77
N LEU A 9 -21.68 -20.19 10.98
CA LEU A 9 -20.32 -19.78 11.32
C LEU A 9 -19.97 -18.36 10.85
N ASN A 10 -20.89 -17.61 10.25
CA ASN A 10 -20.58 -16.29 9.69
C ASN A 10 -20.09 -15.30 10.75
N ASP A 11 -20.69 -15.30 11.95
CA ASP A 11 -20.26 -14.40 13.04
C ASP A 11 -18.88 -14.77 13.55
N PHE A 12 -18.63 -16.07 13.71
CA PHE A 12 -17.31 -16.58 14.09
C PHE A 12 -16.23 -16.19 13.05
N ARG A 13 -16.53 -16.36 11.75
CA ARG A 13 -15.58 -15.96 10.69
C ARG A 13 -15.27 -14.48 10.74
N ARG A 14 -16.30 -13.63 10.87
CA ARG A 14 -16.10 -12.18 10.95
C ARG A 14 -15.23 -11.79 12.15
N ALA A 15 -15.47 -12.41 13.30
CA ALA A 15 -14.66 -12.17 14.49
C ALA A 15 -13.23 -12.66 14.33
N LEU A 16 -13.04 -13.85 13.74
CA LEU A 16 -11.72 -14.40 13.45
C LEU A 16 -10.96 -13.51 12.43
N ASP A 17 -11.62 -13.12 11.34
CA ASP A 17 -11.02 -12.25 10.33
C ASP A 17 -10.59 -10.91 10.95
N ALA A 18 -11.40 -10.31 11.82
CA ALA A 18 -11.06 -9.07 12.51
C ALA A 18 -9.80 -9.22 13.38
N VAL A 19 -9.70 -10.30 14.15
CA VAL A 19 -8.51 -10.60 14.98
C VAL A 19 -7.28 -10.84 14.09
N MET A 20 -7.42 -11.61 13.01
CA MET A 20 -6.31 -11.91 12.10
C MET A 20 -5.80 -10.65 11.37
N ILE A 21 -6.71 -9.75 10.99
CA ILE A 21 -6.36 -8.46 10.39
C ILE A 21 -5.61 -7.58 11.39
N ASP A 22 -6.12 -7.47 12.62
CA ASP A 22 -5.48 -6.68 13.67
C ASP A 22 -4.06 -7.18 13.96
N LEU A 23 -3.88 -8.48 14.13
CA LEU A 23 -2.56 -9.10 14.35
C LEU A 23 -1.63 -8.88 13.16
N ALA A 24 -2.12 -9.00 11.93
CA ALA A 24 -1.31 -8.76 10.73
C ALA A 24 -0.84 -7.30 10.66
N GLN A 25 -1.69 -6.34 11.02
CA GLN A 25 -1.31 -4.92 11.06
C GLN A 25 -0.30 -4.63 12.18
N GLN A 26 -0.43 -5.28 13.34
CA GLN A 26 0.54 -5.16 14.44
C GLN A 26 1.93 -5.62 14.00
N ILE A 27 2.04 -6.75 13.29
CA ILE A 27 3.32 -7.24 12.72
C ILE A 27 3.96 -6.20 11.79
N VAL A 28 3.16 -5.57 10.92
CA VAL A 28 3.68 -4.54 10.00
C VAL A 28 4.12 -3.29 10.76
N ARG A 29 3.38 -2.89 11.81
CA ARG A 29 3.70 -1.73 12.66
C ARG A 29 4.97 -1.93 13.48
N ASP A 30 5.29 -3.19 13.81
CA ASP A 30 6.47 -3.60 14.57
C ASP A 30 7.64 -4.02 13.67
N GLY A 31 7.60 -3.66 12.40
CA GLY A 31 8.69 -3.93 11.46
C GLY A 31 10.00 -3.32 11.91
N GLU A 32 11.12 -4.04 11.76
CA GLU A 32 12.45 -3.60 12.19
C GLU A 32 12.83 -2.24 11.60
N GLY A 33 12.98 -1.24 12.47
CA GLY A 33 13.34 0.12 12.11
C GLY A 33 12.22 0.92 11.42
N ALA A 34 11.00 0.39 11.35
CA ALA A 34 9.86 1.07 10.75
C ALA A 34 9.42 2.28 11.58
N GLN A 35 9.11 3.36 10.89
CA GLN A 35 8.57 4.60 11.49
C GLN A 35 7.14 4.86 11.03
N LYS A 36 6.73 4.30 9.88
CA LYS A 36 5.43 4.53 9.26
C LYS A 36 4.73 3.23 8.95
N PHE A 37 3.44 3.20 9.22
CA PHE A 37 2.51 2.18 8.75
C PHE A 37 1.81 2.70 7.49
N VAL A 38 1.79 1.91 6.44
CA VAL A 38 1.29 2.34 5.13
C VAL A 38 0.18 1.43 4.66
N THR A 39 -0.98 2.00 4.41
CA THR A 39 -2.10 1.34 3.77
C THR A 39 -2.13 1.68 2.28
N ILE A 40 -2.04 0.68 1.43
CA ILE A 40 -2.13 0.81 -0.02
C ILE A 40 -3.44 0.20 -0.49
N ARG A 41 -4.36 1.03 -0.98
CA ARG A 41 -5.63 0.60 -1.56
C ARG A 41 -5.53 0.66 -3.08
N VAL A 42 -5.74 -0.49 -3.72
CA VAL A 42 -5.76 -0.60 -5.19
C VAL A 42 -7.18 -0.86 -5.64
N SER A 43 -7.68 -0.05 -6.55
CA SER A 43 -9.00 -0.16 -7.17
C SER A 43 -8.90 -0.13 -8.69
N GLY A 44 -10.02 -0.45 -9.36
CA GLY A 44 -10.08 -0.39 -10.83
C GLY A 44 -9.22 -1.43 -11.55
N ALA A 45 -8.69 -2.46 -10.89
CA ALA A 45 -7.88 -3.51 -11.48
C ALA A 45 -8.73 -4.53 -12.26
N ALA A 46 -8.09 -5.32 -13.11
CA ALA A 46 -8.74 -6.38 -13.88
C ALA A 46 -9.41 -7.44 -12.99
N SER A 47 -8.87 -7.72 -11.81
CA SER A 47 -9.41 -8.63 -10.80
C SER A 47 -8.89 -8.28 -9.41
N ALA A 48 -9.51 -8.82 -8.34
CA ALA A 48 -9.00 -8.68 -6.99
C ALA A 48 -7.58 -9.26 -6.83
N ARG A 49 -7.27 -10.36 -7.51
CA ARG A 49 -5.92 -10.94 -7.53
C ARG A 49 -4.92 -9.98 -8.16
N ALA A 50 -5.25 -9.35 -9.29
CA ALA A 50 -4.41 -8.35 -9.94
C ALA A 50 -4.20 -7.13 -9.03
N ALA A 51 -5.26 -6.62 -8.40
CA ALA A 51 -5.17 -5.52 -7.45
C ALA A 51 -4.20 -5.84 -6.30
N ARG A 52 -4.32 -7.06 -5.73
CA ARG A 52 -3.43 -7.50 -4.63
C ARG A 52 -1.96 -7.61 -5.09
N ARG A 53 -1.70 -8.15 -6.28
CA ARG A 53 -0.33 -8.26 -6.81
C ARG A 53 0.29 -6.89 -7.05
N ILE A 54 -0.48 -5.93 -7.58
CA ILE A 54 -0.04 -4.55 -7.75
C ILE A 54 0.25 -3.90 -6.40
N GLY A 55 -0.67 -4.04 -5.43
CA GLY A 55 -0.46 -3.52 -4.08
C GLY A 55 0.82 -4.07 -3.42
N LEU A 56 1.06 -5.39 -3.54
CA LEU A 56 2.28 -6.03 -3.04
C LEU A 56 3.54 -5.56 -3.80
N ALA A 57 3.47 -5.33 -5.11
CA ALA A 57 4.61 -4.80 -5.87
C ALA A 57 4.99 -3.39 -5.41
N ILE A 58 4.00 -2.56 -5.08
CA ILE A 58 4.23 -1.23 -4.50
C ILE A 58 4.80 -1.36 -3.08
N GLY A 59 4.14 -2.15 -2.21
CA GLY A 59 4.50 -2.33 -0.81
C GLY A 59 5.87 -2.97 -0.59
N ASN A 60 6.34 -3.80 -1.53
CA ASN A 60 7.65 -4.44 -1.49
C ASN A 60 8.74 -3.68 -2.27
N SER A 61 8.43 -2.53 -2.88
CA SER A 61 9.40 -1.74 -3.62
C SER A 61 10.34 -0.99 -2.67
N PRO A 62 11.65 -1.28 -2.63
CA PRO A 62 12.58 -0.53 -1.80
C PRO A 62 12.58 0.96 -2.12
N LEU A 63 12.40 1.34 -3.40
CA LEU A 63 12.36 2.74 -3.82
C LEU A 63 11.11 3.46 -3.32
N VAL A 64 9.96 2.80 -3.28
CA VAL A 64 8.74 3.37 -2.67
C VAL A 64 8.93 3.48 -1.17
N LYS A 65 9.40 2.43 -0.50
CA LYS A 65 9.57 2.39 0.96
C LYS A 65 10.58 3.44 1.45
N THR A 66 11.65 3.71 0.71
CA THR A 66 12.62 4.76 1.06
C THR A 66 12.07 6.16 0.81
N ALA A 67 11.23 6.38 -0.21
CA ALA A 67 10.53 7.64 -0.39
C ALA A 67 9.57 7.91 0.79
N LEU A 68 8.82 6.89 1.24
CA LEU A 68 7.94 6.96 2.40
C LEU A 68 8.73 7.36 3.66
N ALA A 69 9.89 6.76 3.91
CA ALA A 69 10.77 7.10 5.03
C ALA A 69 11.20 8.58 4.97
N ALA A 70 11.49 9.09 3.77
CA ALA A 70 11.85 10.49 3.56
C ALA A 70 10.67 11.47 3.60
N GLY A 71 9.42 10.99 3.74
CA GLY A 71 8.23 11.84 3.66
C GLY A 71 7.90 12.33 2.25
N ASP A 72 8.45 11.66 1.22
CA ASP A 72 8.26 12.00 -0.19
C ASP A 72 7.11 11.17 -0.81
N ALA A 73 6.04 11.83 -1.23
CA ALA A 73 4.91 11.24 -1.95
C ALA A 73 5.26 10.99 -3.43
N ASN A 74 6.28 10.18 -3.67
CA ASN A 74 6.91 10.00 -4.98
C ASN A 74 6.04 9.17 -5.92
N TRP A 75 5.12 9.82 -6.64
CA TRP A 75 4.23 9.16 -7.59
C TRP A 75 4.97 8.40 -8.69
N GLY A 76 6.13 8.89 -9.14
CA GLY A 76 6.93 8.24 -10.18
C GLY A 76 7.44 6.86 -9.75
N ARG A 77 7.87 6.71 -8.50
CA ARG A 77 8.28 5.41 -7.94
C ARG A 77 7.09 4.46 -7.79
N ILE A 78 5.90 4.99 -7.47
CA ILE A 78 4.66 4.20 -7.42
C ILE A 78 4.30 3.69 -8.81
N VAL A 79 4.30 4.56 -9.85
CA VAL A 79 4.03 4.17 -11.26
C VAL A 79 5.00 3.08 -11.73
N MET A 80 6.30 3.23 -11.41
CA MET A 80 7.31 2.22 -11.73
C MET A 80 6.99 0.87 -11.06
N ALA A 81 6.58 0.88 -9.79
CA ALA A 81 6.23 -0.35 -9.08
C ALA A 81 4.97 -1.01 -9.66
N VAL A 82 3.96 -0.22 -10.06
CA VAL A 82 2.78 -0.72 -10.79
C VAL A 82 3.20 -1.40 -12.08
N GLY A 83 4.08 -0.78 -12.87
CA GLY A 83 4.58 -1.36 -14.13
C GLY A 83 5.35 -2.68 -13.95
N LYS A 84 6.04 -2.85 -12.81
CA LYS A 84 6.77 -4.09 -12.46
C LYS A 84 5.87 -5.22 -11.95
N ALA A 85 4.62 -4.97 -11.64
CA ALA A 85 3.72 -5.97 -11.03
C ALA A 85 3.37 -7.15 -11.96
N GLY A 86 3.62 -7.03 -13.28
CA GLY A 86 3.29 -8.04 -14.29
C GLY A 86 1.78 -8.20 -14.49
N GLU A 87 1.01 -7.19 -14.14
CA GLU A 87 -0.45 -7.14 -14.31
C GLU A 87 -0.83 -6.05 -15.33
N LYS A 88 -2.03 -6.19 -15.90
CA LYS A 88 -2.54 -5.17 -16.82
C LYS A 88 -2.67 -3.83 -16.11
N ALA A 89 -2.04 -2.80 -16.64
CA ALA A 89 -2.14 -1.42 -16.20
C ALA A 89 -2.04 -0.50 -17.43
N ASP A 90 -2.69 0.65 -17.34
CA ASP A 90 -2.63 1.69 -18.35
C ASP A 90 -2.23 2.99 -17.64
N ARG A 91 -1.07 3.52 -18.00
CA ARG A 91 -0.51 4.72 -17.40
C ARG A 91 -1.45 5.91 -17.51
N ASP A 92 -2.11 6.07 -18.65
CA ASP A 92 -2.95 7.23 -18.94
C ASP A 92 -4.31 7.16 -18.23
N ARG A 93 -4.64 6.01 -17.62
CA ARG A 93 -5.84 5.81 -16.80
C ARG A 93 -5.52 5.75 -15.30
N LEU A 94 -4.23 5.62 -14.97
CA LEU A 94 -3.77 5.48 -13.60
C LEU A 94 -3.94 6.78 -12.83
N GLY A 95 -4.60 6.69 -11.68
CA GLY A 95 -4.73 7.76 -10.71
C GLY A 95 -4.08 7.39 -9.38
N ILE A 96 -3.37 8.34 -8.76
CA ILE A 96 -2.70 8.15 -7.47
C ILE A 96 -3.13 9.27 -6.52
N SER A 97 -3.57 8.89 -5.31
CA SER A 97 -3.86 9.84 -4.23
C SER A 97 -3.07 9.48 -2.98
N VAL A 98 -2.66 10.47 -2.22
CA VAL A 98 -1.98 10.32 -0.94
C VAL A 98 -2.70 11.18 0.10
N GLY A 99 -3.14 10.57 1.21
CA GLY A 99 -3.93 11.27 2.22
C GLY A 99 -5.21 11.90 1.66
N GLY A 100 -5.85 11.25 0.68
CA GLY A 100 -7.06 11.73 0.00
C GLY A 100 -6.81 12.78 -1.10
N VAL A 101 -5.59 13.29 -1.25
CA VAL A 101 -5.24 14.28 -2.28
C VAL A 101 -4.76 13.59 -3.55
N ARG A 102 -5.38 13.88 -4.71
CA ARG A 102 -4.94 13.37 -6.02
C ARG A 102 -3.63 14.06 -6.41
N ILE A 103 -2.54 13.29 -6.52
CA ILE A 103 -1.21 13.81 -6.86
C ILE A 103 -0.76 13.47 -8.28
N ALA A 104 -1.33 12.39 -8.86
CA ALA A 104 -1.05 12.02 -10.24
C ALA A 104 -2.29 11.43 -10.92
N GLU A 105 -2.44 11.74 -12.21
CA GLU A 105 -3.47 11.18 -13.09
C GLU A 105 -3.04 11.31 -14.55
N LYS A 106 -3.66 10.53 -15.45
CA LYS A 106 -3.44 10.62 -16.91
C LYS A 106 -1.95 10.60 -17.31
N GLY A 107 -1.17 9.77 -16.61
CA GLY A 107 0.26 9.58 -16.92
C GLY A 107 1.21 10.65 -16.41
N GLY A 108 0.73 11.64 -15.63
CA GLY A 108 1.55 12.74 -15.12
C GLY A 108 1.08 13.27 -13.76
N PRO A 109 1.81 14.25 -13.20
CA PRO A 109 1.39 14.92 -11.97
C PRO A 109 0.13 15.77 -12.23
N VAL A 110 -0.71 15.91 -11.21
CA VAL A 110 -1.82 16.87 -11.24
C VAL A 110 -1.24 18.27 -11.16
N ALA A 111 -1.59 19.13 -12.14
CA ALA A 111 -1.11 20.51 -12.15
C ALA A 111 -1.71 21.30 -10.98
N GLY A 112 -0.84 21.98 -10.20
CA GLY A 112 -1.27 22.92 -9.17
C GLY A 112 -2.01 22.30 -7.98
N TYR A 113 -1.85 20.99 -7.69
CA TYR A 113 -2.39 20.44 -6.45
C TYR A 113 -1.71 21.07 -5.23
N ASP A 114 -2.47 21.23 -4.16
CA ASP A 114 -1.90 21.74 -2.91
C ASP A 114 -0.99 20.68 -2.26
N GLU A 115 0.30 20.96 -2.19
CA GLU A 115 1.29 20.05 -1.60
C GLU A 115 1.23 20.03 -0.06
N ALA A 116 0.72 21.08 0.57
CA ALA A 116 0.75 21.21 2.03
C ALA A 116 -0.03 20.12 2.78
N PRO A 117 -1.26 19.71 2.36
CA PRO A 117 -1.95 18.57 2.97
C PRO A 117 -1.20 17.25 2.78
N VAL A 118 -0.60 17.04 1.60
CA VAL A 118 0.19 15.82 1.31
C VAL A 118 1.42 15.75 2.21
N ALA A 119 2.16 16.85 2.33
CA ALA A 119 3.34 16.94 3.18
C ALA A 119 2.99 16.69 4.66
N ARG A 120 1.88 17.28 5.16
CA ARG A 120 1.40 17.01 6.53
C ARG A 120 1.03 15.55 6.72
N HIS A 121 0.33 14.93 5.76
CA HIS A 121 -0.02 13.53 5.82
C HIS A 121 1.24 12.65 5.83
N MET A 122 2.18 12.93 4.94
CA MET A 122 3.45 12.20 4.83
C MET A 122 4.37 12.36 6.05
N ALA A 123 4.21 13.42 6.84
CA ALA A 123 4.90 13.59 8.12
C ALA A 123 4.31 12.72 9.24
N GLY A 124 3.11 12.18 9.06
CA GLY A 124 2.44 11.31 10.02
C GLY A 124 3.02 9.90 10.07
N ARG A 125 2.50 9.11 11.02
CA ARG A 125 2.86 7.69 11.18
C ARG A 125 2.00 6.77 10.31
N ASP A 126 0.73 7.08 10.12
CA ASP A 126 -0.23 6.30 9.33
C ASP A 126 -0.41 6.97 7.96
N ILE A 127 0.08 6.31 6.92
CA ILE A 127 0.07 6.83 5.54
C ILE A 127 -0.95 6.05 4.71
N GLU A 128 -1.77 6.76 3.99
CA GLU A 128 -2.75 6.19 3.05
C GLU A 128 -2.38 6.55 1.61
N ILE A 129 -2.33 5.52 0.76
CA ILE A 129 -2.06 5.64 -0.68
C ILE A 129 -3.18 4.91 -1.43
N ASP A 130 -3.90 5.63 -2.26
CA ASP A 130 -4.97 5.10 -3.09
C ASP A 130 -4.52 5.07 -4.56
N ILE A 131 -4.63 3.90 -5.18
CA ILE A 131 -4.30 3.65 -6.58
C ILE A 131 -5.58 3.27 -7.32
N ASP A 132 -5.95 4.03 -8.34
CA ASP A 132 -7.04 3.68 -9.25
C ASP A 132 -6.47 3.36 -10.63
N LEU A 133 -6.64 2.11 -11.08
CA LEU A 133 -6.15 1.65 -12.37
C LEU A 133 -7.12 1.96 -13.52
N GLY A 134 -8.38 2.24 -13.24
CA GLY A 134 -9.40 2.62 -14.20
C GLY A 134 -9.72 1.59 -15.30
N ILE A 135 -9.36 0.31 -15.14
CA ILE A 135 -9.49 -0.73 -16.18
C ILE A 135 -10.48 -1.84 -15.85
N GLY A 136 -10.96 -1.91 -14.60
CA GLY A 136 -11.88 -2.95 -14.15
C GLY A 136 -12.53 -2.64 -12.82
N LYS A 137 -12.95 -3.69 -12.09
CA LYS A 137 -13.63 -3.57 -10.78
C LYS A 137 -12.86 -4.23 -9.64
N GLY A 138 -11.69 -4.80 -9.92
CA GLY A 138 -10.88 -5.48 -8.92
C GLY A 138 -10.38 -4.50 -7.86
N ARG A 139 -10.41 -4.94 -6.60
CA ARG A 139 -9.96 -4.16 -5.43
C ARG A 139 -9.14 -5.03 -4.50
N ALA A 140 -8.18 -4.42 -3.83
CA ALA A 140 -7.44 -5.02 -2.73
C ALA A 140 -6.86 -3.93 -1.84
N GLU A 141 -6.60 -4.30 -0.59
CA GLU A 141 -5.84 -3.51 0.37
C GLU A 141 -4.61 -4.30 0.79
N VAL A 142 -3.48 -3.62 0.93
CA VAL A 142 -2.19 -4.19 1.34
C VAL A 142 -1.57 -3.26 2.35
N TRP A 143 -0.94 -3.82 3.38
CA TRP A 143 -0.21 -3.07 4.39
C TRP A 143 1.28 -3.29 4.26
N THR A 144 2.05 -2.24 4.50
CA THR A 144 3.52 -2.26 4.52
C THR A 144 4.04 -1.20 5.49
N CYS A 145 5.33 -1.14 5.67
CA CYS A 145 6.02 -0.08 6.41
C CYS A 145 7.05 0.60 5.51
N ASP A 146 7.58 1.72 5.95
CA ASP A 146 8.71 2.39 5.32
C ASP A 146 10.02 1.57 5.46
N LEU A 147 11.09 2.03 4.81
CA LEU A 147 12.43 1.44 4.92
C LEU A 147 13.41 2.55 5.29
N THR A 148 13.86 2.53 6.55
CA THR A 148 14.80 3.49 7.11
C THR A 148 16.20 2.92 7.21
N HIS A 149 17.21 3.76 7.49
CA HIS A 149 18.57 3.30 7.80
C HIS A 149 18.60 2.34 9.00
N ARG A 150 17.67 2.49 9.94
CA ARG A 150 17.56 1.63 11.11
C ARG A 150 17.42 0.15 10.78
N TYR A 151 16.77 -0.18 9.67
CA TYR A 151 16.68 -1.55 9.17
C TYR A 151 18.09 -2.14 8.89
N ILE A 152 18.96 -1.34 8.27
CA ILE A 152 20.34 -1.76 7.97
C ILE A 152 21.16 -1.84 9.26
N ASP A 153 21.01 -0.88 10.17
CA ASP A 153 21.72 -0.89 11.46
C ASP A 153 21.41 -2.15 12.27
N ILE A 154 20.14 -2.55 12.32
CA ILE A 154 19.67 -3.76 13.02
C ILE A 154 20.22 -5.02 12.34
N ASN A 155 20.00 -5.15 11.03
CA ASN A 155 20.30 -6.39 10.31
C ASN A 155 21.79 -6.51 9.91
N GLY A 156 22.47 -5.40 9.67
CA GLY A 156 23.89 -5.40 9.29
C GLY A 156 24.83 -5.76 10.42
N SER A 157 24.43 -5.56 11.68
CA SER A 157 25.22 -5.94 12.87
C SER A 157 24.86 -7.30 13.45
N TYR A 158 23.80 -7.96 12.92
CA TYR A 158 23.38 -9.28 13.37
C TYR A 158 24.36 -10.34 12.89
N ARG A 159 25.05 -10.98 13.86
CA ARG A 159 25.91 -12.15 13.62
C ARG A 159 25.20 -13.37 14.20
N SER A 160 24.84 -14.33 13.34
CA SER A 160 24.36 -15.65 13.74
C SER A 160 25.50 -16.52 14.29
#